data_bd52378d7abbaaa41eccce108d1eecb3
#
_entry.id   bd52378d7abbaaa41eccce108d1eecb3
#
_cell.length_a   1.000
_cell.length_b   1.000
_cell.length_c   1.000
_cell.angle_alpha   90.00
_cell.angle_beta   90.00
_cell.angle_gamma   90.00
#
_symmetry.space_group_name_H-M   'P 1'
#
loop_
_entity.id
_entity.type
_entity.pdbx_description
1 polymer ?
#
loop_
_entity_poly.entity_id
_entity_poly.type
_entity_poly.pdbx_seq_one_letter_code
_entity_poly.pdbx_strand_id
1 'polypeptide(L)' 'MIIQQAIKKGSKLLSSRKIKTKVLDSELILSNLLNIKREQLLLSEHDKLDDCLYNQFILICFLGEKEK' A
#
# COMPACT_ATOMS: atom_id res chain seq x y z
N MET A 1 1.84 -12.94 -4.00
CA MET A 1 2.45 -11.61 -4.16
C MET A 1 3.11 -11.22 -2.86
N ILE A 2 4.26 -10.58 -2.92
CA ILE A 2 4.94 -10.12 -1.71
C ILE A 2 4.59 -8.65 -1.45
N ILE A 3 4.79 -8.24 -0.21
CA ILE A 3 4.42 -6.91 0.25
C ILE A 3 5.10 -5.81 -0.58
N GLN A 4 6.36 -6.01 -0.90
CA GLN A 4 7.10 -5.03 -1.69
C GLN A 4 6.44 -4.80 -3.05
N GLN A 5 6.00 -5.86 -3.70
CA GLN A 5 5.32 -5.74 -4.99
C GLN A 5 3.98 -5.04 -4.85
N ALA A 6 3.29 -5.30 -3.77
CA ALA A 6 2.02 -4.62 -3.52
C ALA A 6 2.23 -3.11 -3.37
N ILE A 7 3.28 -2.72 -2.66
CA ILE A 7 3.60 -1.31 -2.49
C ILE A 7 3.92 -0.66 -3.83
N LYS A 8 4.65 -1.36 -4.68
CA LYS A 8 4.95 -0.83 -6.01
C LYS A 8 3.70 -0.63 -6.83
N LYS A 9 2.79 -1.59 -6.78
CA LYS A 9 1.52 -1.46 -7.49
C LYS A 9 0.71 -0.28 -6.96
N GLY A 10 0.63 -0.16 -5.66
CA GLY A 10 -0.08 0.96 -5.04
C GLY A 10 0.52 2.29 -5.42
N SER A 11 1.84 2.39 -5.41
CA SER A 11 2.51 3.62 -5.81
C SER A 11 2.20 3.98 -7.26
N LYS A 12 2.11 2.99 -8.13
CA LYS A 12 1.75 3.24 -9.52
C LYS A 12 0.37 3.83 -9.65
N LEU A 13 -0.57 3.28 -8.90
CA LEU A 13 -1.94 3.79 -8.93
C LEU A 13 -2.00 5.22 -8.42
N LEU A 14 -1.28 5.49 -7.34
CA LEU A 14 -1.25 6.84 -6.77
C LEU A 14 -0.51 7.80 -7.69
N SER A 15 0.47 7.30 -8.41
CA SER A 15 1.24 8.12 -9.33
C SER A 15 0.36 8.74 -10.40
N SER A 16 -0.63 8.00 -10.87
CA SER A 16 -1.52 8.51 -11.89
C SER A 16 -2.37 9.66 -11.38
N ARG A 17 -2.35 9.90 -10.08
CA ARG A 17 -3.09 11.01 -9.49
C ARG A 17 -2.18 12.15 -9.05
N LYS A 18 -0.94 12.11 -9.47
CA LYS A 18 0.02 13.19 -9.20
C LYS A 18 0.27 13.40 -7.71
N ILE A 19 0.28 12.33 -6.97
CA ILE A 19 0.56 12.38 -5.55
C ILE A 19 2.07 12.30 -5.33
N LYS A 20 2.63 13.30 -4.67
CA LYS A 20 4.06 13.39 -4.48
C LYS A 20 4.61 12.30 -3.59
N THR A 21 3.90 11.96 -2.54
CA THR A 21 4.36 10.97 -1.58
C THR A 21 3.71 9.62 -1.81
N LYS A 22 3.60 9.23 -3.06
CA LYS A 22 2.88 8.02 -3.42
C LYS A 22 3.42 6.76 -2.74
N VAL A 23 4.73 6.64 -2.64
CA VAL A 23 5.32 5.47 -2.01
C VAL A 23 5.02 5.47 -0.51
N LEU A 24 5.20 6.61 0.13
CA LEU A 24 4.90 6.72 1.55
C LEU A 24 3.43 6.45 1.83
N ASP A 25 2.57 7.02 1.02
CA ASP A 25 1.13 6.82 1.18
C ASP A 25 0.75 5.34 1.05
N SER A 26 1.30 4.65 0.06
CA SER A 26 1.00 3.24 -0.11
C SER A 26 1.50 2.42 1.07
N GLU A 27 2.66 2.76 1.60
CA GLU A 27 3.19 2.07 2.78
C GLU A 27 2.28 2.28 3.98
N LEU A 28 1.82 3.50 4.17
CA LEU A 28 0.94 3.80 5.30
C LEU A 28 -0.40 3.08 5.17
N ILE A 29 -0.95 3.06 3.98
CA ILE A 29 -2.21 2.38 3.75
C ILE A 29 -2.07 0.89 4.05
N LEU A 30 -1.00 0.28 3.54
CA LEU A 30 -0.81 -1.15 3.72
C LEU A 30 -0.54 -1.48 5.19
N SER A 31 0.25 -0.67 5.87
CA SER A 31 0.53 -0.91 7.28
C SER A 31 -0.75 -0.82 8.10
N ASN A 32 -1.63 0.09 7.76
CA ASN A 32 -2.92 0.19 8.44
C ASN A 32 -3.78 -1.04 8.19
N LEU A 33 -3.79 -1.54 6.97
CA LEU A 33 -4.54 -2.75 6.65
C LEU A 33 -4.04 -3.95 7.42
N LEU A 34 -2.72 -4.05 7.58
CA LEU A 34 -2.11 -5.15 8.29
C LEU A 34 -2.11 -4.92 9.80
N ASN A 35 -2.49 -3.73 10.22
CA ASN A 35 -2.53 -3.36 11.64
C ASN A 35 -1.15 -3.47 12.27
N ILE A 36 -0.14 -2.99 11.57
CA ILE A 36 1.23 -2.97 12.06
C ILE A 36 1.82 -1.60 11.81
N LYS A 37 2.96 -1.33 12.41
CA LYS A 37 3.64 -0.08 12.21
C LYS A 37 4.34 -0.08 10.86
N ARG A 38 4.55 1.11 10.30
CA ARG A 38 5.24 1.24 9.04
C ARG A 38 6.63 0.62 9.09
N GLU A 39 7.32 0.78 10.22
CA GLU A 39 8.64 0.17 10.40
C GLU A 39 8.57 -1.35 10.29
N GLN A 40 7.53 -1.92 10.89
CA GLN A 40 7.31 -3.36 10.83
C GLN A 40 7.04 -3.79 9.40
N LEU A 41 6.26 -2.99 8.69
CA LEU A 41 5.96 -3.26 7.29
C LEU A 41 7.23 -3.33 6.45
N LEU A 42 8.13 -2.39 6.65
CA LEU A 42 9.36 -2.36 5.88
C LEU A 42 10.26 -3.56 6.19
N LEU A 43 10.23 -4.03 7.41
CA LEU A 43 10.97 -5.23 7.78
C LEU A 43 10.35 -6.49 7.17
N SER A 44 9.09 -6.43 6.80
CA SER A 44 8.37 -7.57 6.26
C SER A 44 8.13 -7.44 4.76
N GLU A 45 8.88 -6.60 4.09
CA GLU A 45 8.60 -6.31 2.68
C GLU A 45 8.73 -7.53 1.77
N HIS A 46 9.48 -8.54 2.18
CA HIS A 46 9.64 -9.76 1.39
C HIS A 46 8.65 -10.85 1.78
N ASP A 47 7.81 -10.59 2.76
CA ASP A 47 6.81 -11.55 3.18
C ASP A 47 5.66 -11.59 2.19
N LYS A 48 4.95 -12.71 2.17
CA LYS A 48 3.81 -12.84 1.30
C LYS A 48 2.64 -12.02 1.81
N LEU A 49 1.87 -11.48 0.88
CA LEU A 49 0.69 -10.73 1.20
C LEU A 49 -0.54 -11.52 0.75
N ASP A 50 -1.52 -11.59 1.63
CA ASP A 50 -2.77 -12.27 1.36
C ASP A 50 -3.49 -11.61 0.19
N ASP A 51 -4.10 -12.41 -0.67
CA ASP A 51 -4.83 -11.87 -1.81
C ASP A 51 -5.98 -10.97 -1.37
N CYS A 52 -6.67 -11.35 -0.33
CA CYS A 52 -7.73 -10.52 0.22
C CYS A 52 -7.22 -9.15 0.63
N LEU A 53 -6.12 -9.14 1.35
CA LEU A 53 -5.54 -7.88 1.79
C LEU A 53 -5.02 -7.08 0.61
N TYR A 54 -4.44 -7.75 -0.34
CA TYR A 54 -3.95 -7.08 -1.53
C TYR A 54 -5.10 -6.40 -2.27
N ASN A 55 -6.21 -7.10 -2.44
CA ASN A 55 -7.37 -6.53 -3.11
C ASN A 55 -7.90 -5.31 -2.36
N GLN A 56 -7.96 -5.39 -1.05
CA GLN A 56 -8.40 -4.26 -0.24
C GLN A 56 -7.44 -3.09 -0.39
N PHE A 57 -6.15 -3.38 -0.37
CA PHE A 57 -5.12 -2.36 -0.50
C PHE A 57 -5.24 -1.64 -1.85
N ILE A 58 -5.37 -2.38 -2.92
CA ILE A 58 -5.50 -1.81 -4.25
C ILE A 58 -6.75 -0.96 -4.35
N LEU A 59 -7.84 -1.43 -3.79
CA LEU A 59 -9.08 -0.68 -3.79
C LEU A 59 -8.94 0.65 -3.06
N ILE A 60 -8.28 0.63 -1.91
CA ILE A 60 -8.05 1.84 -1.14
C ILE A 60 -7.15 2.80 -1.93
N CYS A 61 -6.09 2.30 -2.56
CA CYS A 61 -5.22 3.14 -3.37
C CYS A 61 -5.99 3.77 -4.52
N PHE A 62 -6.90 3.01 -5.10
CA PHE A 62 -7.70 3.52 -6.22
C PHE A 62 -8.67 4.60 -5.78
N LEU A 63 -9.25 4.45 -4.61
CA LEU A 63 -10.26 5.38 -4.09
C LEU A 63 -9.73 6.33 -3.03
N GLY A 64 -8.52 6.10 -2.57
CA GLY A 64 -8.03 6.68 -1.34
C GLY A 64 -7.94 8.18 -1.28
N GLU A 65 -7.76 8.81 -2.42
CA GLU A 65 -7.62 10.25 -2.39
C GLU A 65 -8.88 10.94 -1.92
N LYS A 66 -9.96 10.22 -1.86
CA LYS A 66 -11.21 10.80 -1.40
C LYS A 66 -11.25 10.95 0.10
N GLU A 67 -10.30 10.37 0.76
CA GLU A 67 -10.24 10.43 2.20
C GLU A 67 -10.13 11.80 2.75
N LYS A 68 -9.59 12.67 1.99
CA LYS A 68 -9.38 14.02 2.51
C LYS A 68 -10.59 14.78 2.57
#